data_f4908af20d2d674031853843b0f1f8bf
#
_entry.id   f4908af20d2d674031853843b0f1f8bf
#
_cell.length_a   1.000
_cell.length_b   1.000
_cell.length_c   1.000
_cell.angle_alpha   90.00
_cell.angle_beta   90.00
_cell.angle_gamma   90.00
#
_symmetry.space_group_name_H-M   'P 1'
#
loop_
_entity.id
_entity.type
_entity.pdbx_description
1 polymer ?
#
loop_
_entity_poly.entity_id
_entity_poly.type
_entity_poly.pdbx_seq_one_letter_code
_entity_poly.pdbx_strand_id
1 'polypeptide(L)'
;MDVIKNKLHSAVNFVKKLDRQYFVHKYHQLRHLKRRDIIHFLKHSRRPIFYGVSGFVIVMLIIPIATYIYFGRDLRSKDSIMNKKNEGVVLLDRNEKPFFTLFDARTRNPVALKNLTEYTTQAFISIEDKDFYKHPGFSLSGIGRAIRQNLLSESYAQGGSTISQQLMKNTILSPDKKLLRKYQELVLALELERKYDKDDILEMYLNTTYFGEGAVGIQDAARRYFSKTAADLTLAESALLAGIIRSPSALSPISGDLKAALKRKDLILQLMKDQKYITEEQKIKAQKDEIELNPTEKDINEEAVHFALMIQDMLIEEYGERDVANAGFVVKTTIDLDLQKKAQEAVAAQVQRLASSSVSNGAAVVIDPTTGEVLXXXXSHDYADEENGRINMALAPRQPGSSFKPIIYAKAFDGRLITASTQLTDEEIEFGDYKPRNYDNKFRGKVLVRYALANSLNIPAVHVMNMVGITDG
;
A
#
# COMPACT_ATOMS: atom_id res chain seq x y z
N MET A 1 -31.57 10.22 -3.09
CA MET A 1 -30.10 10.25 -3.16
C MET A 1 -29.62 10.20 -4.61
N ASP A 2 -30.23 9.42 -5.47
CA ASP A 2 -29.82 9.26 -6.89
C ASP A 2 -30.02 10.51 -7.77
N VAL A 3 -31.03 11.32 -7.47
CA VAL A 3 -31.27 12.60 -8.20
C VAL A 3 -30.14 13.62 -7.96
N ILE A 4 -29.60 13.64 -6.75
CA ILE A 4 -28.47 14.52 -6.39
C ILE A 4 -27.17 14.00 -7.02
N LYS A 5 -26.96 12.68 -7.01
CA LYS A 5 -25.78 12.03 -7.67
C LYS A 5 -25.77 12.31 -9.19
N ASN A 6 -26.93 12.18 -9.84
CA ASN A 6 -27.03 12.44 -11.29
C ASN A 6 -26.82 13.91 -11.64
N LYS A 7 -27.29 14.83 -10.83
CA LYS A 7 -27.04 16.28 -11.03
C LYS A 7 -25.58 16.66 -10.79
N LEU A 8 -24.94 16.04 -9.78
CA LEU A 8 -23.49 16.25 -9.54
C LEU A 8 -22.64 15.66 -10.69
N HIS A 9 -23.00 14.48 -11.17
CA HIS A 9 -22.30 13.85 -12.31
C HIS A 9 -22.45 14.68 -13.60
N SER A 10 -23.62 15.25 -13.83
CA SER A 10 -23.88 16.17 -14.96
C SER A 10 -23.04 17.46 -14.84
N ALA A 11 -22.94 18.03 -13.63
CA ALA A 11 -22.13 19.23 -13.38
C ALA A 11 -20.63 18.96 -13.56
N VAL A 12 -20.14 17.81 -13.09
CA VAL A 12 -18.73 17.41 -13.26
C VAL A 12 -18.40 17.17 -14.73
N ASN A 13 -19.30 16.54 -15.49
CA ASN A 13 -19.12 16.32 -16.92
C ASN A 13 -19.19 17.62 -17.73
N PHE A 14 -19.97 18.57 -17.30
CA PHE A 14 -20.03 19.93 -17.89
C PHE A 14 -18.68 20.66 -17.69
N VAL A 15 -18.09 20.57 -16.51
CA VAL A 15 -16.79 21.17 -16.22
C VAL A 15 -15.65 20.48 -17.00
N LYS A 16 -15.71 19.15 -17.18
CA LYS A 16 -14.72 18.40 -17.98
C LYS A 16 -14.81 18.70 -19.49
N LYS A 17 -15.96 19.15 -19.96
CA LYS A 17 -16.20 19.50 -21.37
C LYS A 17 -15.78 20.94 -21.73
N LEU A 18 -15.29 21.71 -20.75
CA LEU A 18 -14.65 23.00 -21.01
C LEU A 18 -13.26 22.74 -21.61
N ASP A 19 -13.24 22.58 -22.92
CA ASP A 19 -12.10 22.24 -23.73
C ASP A 19 -10.95 23.24 -23.51
N ARG A 20 -9.72 22.72 -23.37
CA ARG A 20 -8.49 23.51 -23.30
C ARG A 20 -8.40 24.51 -24.45
N GLN A 21 -8.93 24.16 -25.63
CA GLN A 21 -9.00 25.05 -26.79
C GLN A 21 -9.94 26.26 -26.56
N TYR A 22 -11.04 26.07 -25.84
CA TYR A 22 -11.96 27.17 -25.51
C TYR A 22 -11.29 28.21 -24.62
N PHE A 23 -10.52 27.75 -23.61
CA PHE A 23 -9.78 28.65 -22.72
C PHE A 23 -8.66 29.38 -23.44
N VAL A 24 -7.93 28.71 -24.33
CA VAL A 24 -6.82 29.32 -25.11
C VAL A 24 -7.40 30.35 -26.08
N HIS A 25 -8.51 30.03 -26.76
CA HIS A 25 -9.18 30.97 -27.69
C HIS A 25 -9.71 32.19 -26.94
N LYS A 26 -10.32 31.98 -25.78
CA LYS A 26 -10.87 33.07 -24.95
C LYS A 26 -9.78 33.93 -24.34
N TYR A 27 -8.64 33.30 -23.97
CA TYR A 27 -7.45 34.00 -23.45
C TYR A 27 -6.87 34.93 -24.53
N HIS A 28 -6.78 34.48 -25.79
CA HIS A 28 -6.33 35.31 -26.91
C HIS A 28 -7.33 36.46 -27.19
N GLN A 29 -8.63 36.24 -27.11
CA GLN A 29 -9.64 37.31 -27.21
C GLN A 29 -9.52 38.36 -26.11
N LEU A 30 -9.22 37.93 -24.86
CA LEU A 30 -9.06 38.82 -23.70
C LEU A 30 -7.82 39.71 -23.80
N ARG A 31 -6.79 39.27 -24.52
CA ARG A 31 -5.52 40.01 -24.67
C ARG A 31 -5.65 41.27 -25.55
N HIS A 32 -6.74 41.35 -26.34
CA HIS A 32 -7.01 42.47 -27.23
C HIS A 32 -8.10 43.41 -26.70
N LEU A 33 -8.68 43.15 -25.52
CA LEU A 33 -9.68 44.02 -24.92
C LEU A 33 -9.06 45.37 -24.50
N LYS A 34 -9.57 46.46 -25.03
CA LYS A 34 -9.22 47.80 -24.59
C LYS A 34 -9.77 48.02 -23.15
N ARG A 35 -9.10 48.83 -22.36
CA ARG A 35 -9.48 49.14 -20.98
C ARG A 35 -10.96 49.56 -20.85
N ARG A 36 -11.52 50.16 -21.89
CA ARG A 36 -12.92 50.61 -21.97
C ARG A 36 -13.89 49.42 -22.06
N ASP A 37 -13.53 48.35 -22.76
CA ASP A 37 -14.36 47.13 -22.91
C ASP A 37 -14.39 46.32 -21.61
N ILE A 38 -13.31 46.28 -20.87
CA ILE A 38 -13.20 45.65 -19.54
C ILE A 38 -14.12 46.40 -18.57
N ILE A 39 -14.09 47.73 -18.56
CA ILE A 39 -14.94 48.55 -17.68
C ILE A 39 -16.42 48.35 -18.04
N HIS A 40 -16.75 48.30 -19.30
CA HIS A 40 -18.12 48.07 -19.78
C HIS A 40 -18.62 46.65 -19.39
N PHE A 41 -17.78 45.62 -19.57
CA PHE A 41 -18.04 44.24 -19.13
C PHE A 41 -18.30 44.19 -17.63
N LEU A 42 -17.39 44.77 -16.81
CA LEU A 42 -17.52 44.81 -15.36
C LEU A 42 -18.80 45.54 -14.91
N LYS A 43 -19.21 46.62 -15.61
CA LYS A 43 -20.44 47.33 -15.28
C LYS A 43 -21.69 46.51 -15.53
N HIS A 44 -21.76 45.75 -16.66
CA HIS A 44 -22.90 44.91 -16.99
C HIS A 44 -22.90 43.56 -16.27
N SER A 45 -21.76 43.09 -15.84
CA SER A 45 -21.59 41.81 -15.14
C SER A 45 -21.59 41.94 -13.63
N ARG A 46 -21.85 43.11 -13.05
CA ARG A 46 -21.82 43.33 -11.59
C ARG A 46 -22.72 42.36 -10.82
N ARG A 47 -23.97 42.12 -11.30
CA ARG A 47 -24.91 41.23 -10.63
C ARG A 47 -24.46 39.75 -10.70
N PRO A 48 -24.16 39.15 -11.85
CA PRO A 48 -23.69 37.78 -11.88
C PRO A 48 -22.35 37.57 -11.18
N ILE A 49 -21.42 38.53 -11.24
CA ILE A 49 -20.16 38.49 -10.50
C ILE A 49 -20.46 38.55 -8.99
N PHE A 50 -21.33 39.44 -8.55
CA PHE A 50 -21.74 39.56 -7.14
C PHE A 50 -22.36 38.23 -6.64
N TYR A 51 -23.31 37.66 -7.37
CA TYR A 51 -23.93 36.38 -6.99
C TYR A 51 -22.91 35.22 -7.00
N GLY A 52 -21.98 35.20 -7.96
CA GLY A 52 -20.90 34.20 -8.01
C GLY A 52 -19.97 34.31 -6.81
N VAL A 53 -19.53 35.54 -6.49
CA VAL A 53 -18.66 35.80 -5.33
C VAL A 53 -19.41 35.50 -4.01
N SER A 54 -20.68 35.93 -3.91
CA SER A 54 -21.50 35.66 -2.71
C SER A 54 -21.70 34.16 -2.52
N GLY A 55 -22.04 33.43 -3.60
CA GLY A 55 -22.17 31.97 -3.56
C GLY A 55 -20.88 31.28 -3.13
N PHE A 56 -19.75 31.73 -3.67
CA PHE A 56 -18.42 31.22 -3.30
C PHE A 56 -18.13 31.47 -1.81
N VAL A 57 -18.40 32.68 -1.31
CA VAL A 57 -18.20 33.04 0.11
C VAL A 57 -19.10 32.19 1.00
N ILE A 58 -20.37 32.01 0.62
CA ILE A 58 -21.32 31.18 1.38
C ILE A 58 -20.78 29.72 1.45
N VAL A 59 -20.34 29.15 0.34
CA VAL A 59 -19.75 27.80 0.31
C VAL A 59 -18.51 27.72 1.19
N MET A 60 -17.65 28.74 1.12
CA MET A 60 -16.45 28.85 1.95
C MET A 60 -16.73 28.96 3.45
N LEU A 61 -17.92 29.45 3.85
CA LEU A 61 -18.34 29.51 5.25
C LEU A 61 -19.07 28.21 5.68
N ILE A 62 -19.90 27.66 4.80
CA ILE A 62 -20.70 26.45 5.14
C ILE A 62 -19.80 25.22 5.29
N ILE A 63 -18.80 25.04 4.43
CA ILE A 63 -17.94 23.83 4.46
C ILE A 63 -17.18 23.71 5.79
N PRO A 64 -16.52 24.74 6.35
CA PRO A 64 -15.89 24.66 7.66
C PRO A 64 -16.89 24.30 8.78
N ILE A 65 -18.05 24.96 8.77
CA ILE A 65 -19.09 24.71 9.78
C ILE A 65 -19.58 23.26 9.69
N ALA A 66 -19.87 22.77 8.49
CA ALA A 66 -20.29 21.38 8.27
C ALA A 66 -19.19 20.39 8.69
N THR A 67 -17.94 20.68 8.34
CA THR A 67 -16.77 19.89 8.74
C THR A 67 -16.66 19.84 10.27
N TYR A 68 -16.78 20.98 10.92
CA TYR A 68 -16.72 21.09 12.38
C TYR A 68 -17.87 20.31 13.05
N ILE A 69 -19.10 20.48 12.59
CA ILE A 69 -20.27 19.77 13.14
C ILE A 69 -20.10 18.26 13.00
N TYR A 70 -19.61 17.80 11.86
CA TYR A 70 -19.46 16.36 11.55
C TYR A 70 -18.34 15.72 12.36
N PHE A 71 -17.16 16.37 12.41
CA PHE A 71 -15.96 15.81 13.03
C PHE A 71 -15.61 16.37 14.41
N GLY A 72 -16.32 17.39 14.88
CA GLY A 72 -15.97 18.09 16.13
C GLY A 72 -16.05 17.20 17.38
N ARG A 73 -16.87 16.14 17.34
CA ARG A 73 -16.94 15.15 18.42
C ARG A 73 -15.63 14.37 18.57
N ASP A 74 -14.98 14.06 17.45
CA ASP A 74 -13.76 13.26 17.39
C ASP A 74 -12.54 14.02 17.94
N LEU A 75 -12.63 15.35 18.02
CA LEU A 75 -11.58 16.21 18.57
C LEU A 75 -11.74 16.47 20.08
N ARG A 76 -12.63 15.76 20.80
CA ARG A 76 -12.92 16.03 22.21
C ARG A 76 -11.79 15.69 23.18
N SER A 77 -11.04 14.62 22.90
CA SER A 77 -9.91 14.20 23.75
C SER A 77 -8.79 13.64 22.91
N LYS A 78 -7.56 13.61 23.46
CA LYS A 78 -6.41 12.93 22.83
C LYS A 78 -6.76 11.49 22.47
N ASP A 79 -7.38 10.78 23.40
CA ASP A 79 -7.78 9.38 23.21
C ASP A 79 -8.76 9.22 22.05
N SER A 80 -9.74 10.13 21.91
CA SER A 80 -10.68 10.04 20.79
C SER A 80 -10.00 10.30 19.44
N ILE A 81 -8.99 11.16 19.41
CA ILE A 81 -8.19 11.41 18.19
C ILE A 81 -7.30 10.21 17.88
N MET A 82 -6.55 9.72 18.86
CA MET A 82 -5.60 8.62 18.66
C MET A 82 -6.28 7.29 18.37
N ASN A 83 -7.48 7.07 18.94
CA ASN A 83 -8.14 5.77 18.91
C ASN A 83 -9.31 5.67 17.92
N LYS A 84 -9.65 6.74 17.19
CA LYS A 84 -10.80 6.73 16.27
C LYS A 84 -10.67 5.67 15.15
N LYS A 85 -9.45 5.37 14.73
CA LYS A 85 -9.15 4.36 13.70
C LYS A 85 -8.27 3.24 14.24
N ASN A 86 -8.45 2.89 15.52
CA ASN A 86 -7.55 1.96 16.22
C ASN A 86 -7.86 0.48 15.99
N GLU A 87 -8.91 0.17 15.25
CA GLU A 87 -9.32 -1.22 15.03
C GLU A 87 -8.51 -1.91 13.92
N GLY A 88 -7.56 -1.19 13.31
CA GLY A 88 -6.81 -1.71 12.19
C GLY A 88 -7.70 -1.96 10.98
N VAL A 89 -7.31 -2.89 10.12
CA VAL A 89 -8.17 -3.38 9.03
C VAL A 89 -8.67 -4.77 9.44
N VAL A 90 -9.94 -4.88 9.78
CA VAL A 90 -10.54 -6.16 10.19
C VAL A 90 -10.97 -6.94 8.94
N LEU A 91 -10.42 -8.14 8.77
CA LEU A 91 -10.83 -9.05 7.69
C LEU A 91 -11.91 -10.00 8.19
N LEU A 92 -13.01 -10.04 7.46
CA LEU A 92 -14.13 -10.95 7.71
C LEU A 92 -14.15 -12.04 6.63
N ASP A 93 -14.51 -13.25 7.03
CA ASP A 93 -14.77 -14.34 6.08
C ASP A 93 -16.10 -14.09 5.31
N ARG A 94 -16.46 -15.01 4.42
CA ARG A 94 -17.69 -14.90 3.63
C ARG A 94 -18.96 -14.89 4.49
N ASN A 95 -18.90 -15.43 5.72
CA ASN A 95 -19.99 -15.49 6.69
C ASN A 95 -19.96 -14.31 7.68
N GLU A 96 -19.14 -13.30 7.42
CA GLU A 96 -18.94 -12.10 8.25
C GLU A 96 -18.29 -12.39 9.62
N LYS A 97 -17.61 -13.54 9.77
CA LYS A 97 -16.85 -13.87 10.96
C LYS A 97 -15.44 -13.24 10.87
N PRO A 98 -15.01 -12.42 11.85
CA PRO A 98 -13.66 -11.85 11.82
C PRO A 98 -12.60 -12.94 12.05
N PHE A 99 -11.53 -12.92 11.24
CA PHE A 99 -10.47 -13.92 11.33
C PHE A 99 -9.05 -13.32 11.37
N PHE A 100 -8.88 -12.09 10.95
CA PHE A 100 -7.56 -11.46 10.90
C PHE A 100 -7.69 -9.95 11.06
N THR A 101 -6.69 -9.33 11.71
CA THR A 101 -6.63 -7.87 11.81
C THR A 101 -5.26 -7.41 11.32
N LEU A 102 -5.27 -6.68 10.20
CA LEU A 102 -4.08 -6.01 9.67
C LEU A 102 -3.88 -4.69 10.41
N PHE A 103 -2.63 -4.32 10.67
CA PHE A 103 -2.28 -3.05 11.31
C PHE A 103 -2.98 -2.88 12.68
N ASP A 104 -3.05 -3.97 13.47
CA ASP A 104 -3.75 -3.97 14.75
C ASP A 104 -3.11 -2.97 15.71
N ALA A 105 -3.88 -1.97 16.07
CA ALA A 105 -3.46 -0.91 16.98
C ALA A 105 -3.86 -1.18 18.46
N ARG A 106 -4.54 -2.30 18.74
CA ARG A 106 -4.92 -2.66 20.13
C ARG A 106 -3.71 -2.93 21.01
N THR A 107 -2.58 -3.19 20.41
CA THR A 107 -1.30 -3.36 21.12
C THR A 107 -0.54 -2.06 21.33
N ARG A 108 -1.12 -0.92 20.94
CA ARG A 108 -0.44 0.38 21.09
C ARG A 108 -0.16 0.70 22.56
N ASN A 109 1.11 0.97 22.82
CA ASN A 109 1.56 1.54 24.10
C ASN A 109 1.92 3.00 23.83
N PRO A 110 0.99 3.96 23.98
CA PRO A 110 1.30 5.35 23.71
C PRO A 110 2.39 5.85 24.63
N VAL A 111 3.35 6.57 24.10
CA VAL A 111 4.45 7.16 24.85
C VAL A 111 4.20 8.65 25.03
N ALA A 112 4.25 9.12 26.27
CA ALA A 112 4.20 10.54 26.54
C ALA A 112 5.42 11.23 25.93
N LEU A 113 5.22 12.41 25.34
CA LEU A 113 6.29 13.16 24.65
C LEU A 113 7.52 13.37 25.55
N LYS A 114 7.29 13.66 26.82
CA LYS A 114 8.34 13.86 27.84
C LYS A 114 9.25 12.66 28.07
N ASN A 115 8.81 11.46 27.66
CA ASN A 115 9.58 10.22 27.80
C ASN A 115 10.45 9.94 26.55
N LEU A 116 10.30 10.74 25.50
CA LEU A 116 11.13 10.64 24.28
C LEU A 116 12.36 11.53 24.40
N THR A 117 13.44 11.13 23.75
CA THR A 117 14.63 11.99 23.67
C THR A 117 14.31 13.23 22.80
N GLU A 118 14.98 14.33 23.08
CA GLU A 118 14.89 15.53 22.23
C GLU A 118 15.26 15.21 20.77
N TYR A 119 16.24 14.35 20.57
CA TYR A 119 16.67 13.95 19.23
C TYR A 119 15.54 13.29 18.44
N THR A 120 14.73 12.46 19.10
CA THR A 120 13.57 11.83 18.46
C THR A 120 12.59 12.88 17.97
N THR A 121 12.13 13.77 18.82
CA THR A 121 11.17 14.81 18.44
C THR A 121 11.73 15.74 17.34
N GLN A 122 13.00 16.16 17.50
CA GLN A 122 13.69 17.06 16.56
C GLN A 122 13.87 16.40 15.18
N ALA A 123 14.14 15.10 15.11
CA ALA A 123 14.29 14.39 13.82
C ALA A 123 13.01 14.48 12.99
N PHE A 124 11.86 14.21 13.62
CA PHE A 124 10.55 14.28 12.93
C PHE A 124 10.20 15.72 12.53
N ILE A 125 10.38 16.67 13.42
CA ILE A 125 10.14 18.10 13.13
C ILE A 125 11.02 18.56 11.95
N SER A 126 12.29 18.18 11.94
CA SER A 126 13.25 18.60 10.93
C SER A 126 12.83 18.24 9.51
N ILE A 127 12.27 17.06 9.30
CA ILE A 127 11.91 16.58 7.96
C ILE A 127 10.46 16.88 7.60
N GLU A 128 9.52 16.77 8.54
CA GLU A 128 8.10 16.89 8.26
C GLU A 128 7.60 18.32 8.34
N ASP A 129 8.08 19.12 9.32
CA ASP A 129 7.51 20.45 9.58
C ASP A 129 8.48 21.34 10.38
N LYS A 130 9.53 21.82 9.76
CA LYS A 130 10.60 22.58 10.43
C LYS A 130 10.15 23.82 11.21
N ASP A 131 8.99 24.38 10.86
CA ASP A 131 8.42 25.55 11.52
C ASP A 131 7.21 25.18 12.41
N PHE A 132 7.10 23.92 12.84
CA PHE A 132 5.99 23.36 13.57
C PHE A 132 5.52 24.24 14.75
N TYR A 133 6.46 24.69 15.55
CA TYR A 133 6.16 25.50 16.74
C TYR A 133 5.77 26.96 16.42
N LYS A 134 5.85 27.40 15.14
CA LYS A 134 5.67 28.81 14.75
C LYS A 134 4.35 29.13 14.06
N HIS A 135 3.68 28.12 13.48
CA HIS A 135 2.48 28.34 12.67
C HIS A 135 1.22 27.77 13.34
N PRO A 136 0.03 28.28 13.03
CA PRO A 136 -1.24 27.85 13.63
C PRO A 136 -1.90 26.68 12.88
N GLY A 137 -1.16 25.62 12.59
CA GLY A 137 -1.67 24.39 11.91
C GLY A 137 -1.53 24.37 10.40
N PHE A 138 -1.12 25.48 9.77
CA PHE A 138 -0.82 25.53 8.34
C PHE A 138 0.33 26.48 8.06
N SER A 139 1.09 26.20 7.00
CA SER A 139 2.26 26.99 6.62
C SER A 139 2.11 27.53 5.21
N LEU A 140 1.87 28.85 5.10
CA LEU A 140 1.83 29.54 3.78
C LEU A 140 3.17 29.44 3.06
N SER A 141 4.27 29.55 3.80
CA SER A 141 5.62 29.40 3.27
C SER A 141 5.88 27.96 2.78
N GLY A 142 5.34 26.96 3.49
CA GLY A 142 5.38 25.55 3.10
C GLY A 142 4.61 25.31 1.80
N ILE A 143 3.41 25.86 1.69
CA ILE A 143 2.58 25.76 0.47
C ILE A 143 3.30 26.42 -0.70
N GLY A 144 3.81 27.62 -0.53
CA GLY A 144 4.56 28.35 -1.58
C GLY A 144 5.81 27.58 -2.03
N ARG A 145 6.53 26.99 -1.10
CA ARG A 145 7.73 26.17 -1.38
C ARG A 145 7.34 24.92 -2.17
N ALA A 146 6.27 24.21 -1.76
CA ALA A 146 5.79 23.01 -2.45
C ALA A 146 5.36 23.32 -3.89
N ILE A 147 4.64 24.42 -4.10
CA ILE A 147 4.24 24.88 -5.45
C ILE A 147 5.48 25.17 -6.31
N ARG A 148 6.44 25.93 -5.76
CA ARG A 148 7.66 26.27 -6.47
C ARG A 148 8.47 25.01 -6.85
N GLN A 149 8.61 24.06 -5.93
CA GLN A 149 9.34 22.82 -6.18
C GLN A 149 8.65 21.93 -7.21
N ASN A 150 7.33 21.79 -7.14
CA ASN A 150 6.56 21.03 -8.13
C ASN A 150 6.64 21.63 -9.55
N LEU A 151 6.91 22.93 -9.64
CA LEU A 151 7.11 23.60 -10.93
C LEU A 151 8.54 23.48 -11.47
N LEU A 152 9.54 23.25 -10.61
CA LEU A 152 10.97 23.38 -10.95
C LEU A 152 11.77 22.08 -10.93
N SER A 153 11.29 21.00 -10.30
CA SER A 153 12.10 19.78 -10.15
C SER A 153 11.30 18.49 -10.05
N GLU A 154 11.86 17.44 -10.63
CA GLU A 154 11.32 16.07 -10.59
C GLU A 154 11.74 15.28 -9.34
N SER A 155 12.45 15.87 -8.36
CA SER A 155 13.05 15.08 -7.27
C SER A 155 12.88 15.68 -5.86
N TYR A 156 12.53 14.82 -4.92
CA TYR A 156 12.64 14.94 -3.45
C TYR A 156 12.06 16.21 -2.81
N ALA A 157 10.86 16.61 -3.19
CA ALA A 157 10.19 17.73 -2.55
C ALA A 157 9.75 17.40 -1.12
N GLN A 158 10.06 18.23 -0.15
CA GLN A 158 9.40 18.25 1.14
C GLN A 158 7.90 18.48 0.92
N GLY A 159 7.05 17.74 1.63
CA GLY A 159 5.60 17.93 1.57
C GLY A 159 5.21 19.32 2.08
N GLY A 160 4.14 19.88 1.51
CA GLY A 160 3.58 21.16 1.96
C GLY A 160 2.56 21.02 3.11
N SER A 161 2.34 19.81 3.63
CA SER A 161 1.40 19.55 4.72
C SER A 161 2.11 19.60 6.07
N THR A 162 1.50 20.24 7.06
CA THR A 162 2.03 20.33 8.43
C THR A 162 1.78 19.04 9.21
N ILE A 163 2.46 18.84 10.34
CA ILE A 163 2.23 17.75 11.29
C ILE A 163 0.76 17.71 11.71
N SER A 164 0.16 18.86 12.02
CA SER A 164 -1.26 18.99 12.42
C SER A 164 -2.20 18.50 11.30
N GLN A 165 -1.93 18.84 10.05
CA GLN A 165 -2.71 18.38 8.89
C GLN A 165 -2.54 16.87 8.68
N GLN A 166 -1.32 16.34 8.83
CA GLN A 166 -1.04 14.92 8.71
C GLN A 166 -1.76 14.13 9.81
N LEU A 167 -1.75 14.62 11.04
CA LEU A 167 -2.46 13.98 12.15
C LEU A 167 -3.97 13.87 11.81
N MET A 168 -4.61 14.96 11.37
CA MET A 168 -6.03 14.93 11.00
C MET A 168 -6.33 13.99 9.83
N LYS A 169 -5.45 13.99 8.82
CA LYS A 169 -5.54 13.04 7.70
C LYS A 169 -5.50 11.58 8.18
N ASN A 170 -4.54 11.28 9.05
CA ASN A 170 -4.26 9.90 9.46
C ASN A 170 -5.30 9.35 10.45
N THR A 171 -5.88 10.21 11.30
CA THR A 171 -6.76 9.74 12.41
C THR A 171 -8.25 10.00 12.18
N ILE A 172 -8.63 11.07 11.49
CA ILE A 172 -10.03 11.53 11.44
C ILE A 172 -10.66 11.34 10.05
N LEU A 173 -9.89 11.69 8.97
CA LEU A 173 -10.45 11.77 7.61
C LEU A 173 -10.33 10.42 6.86
N SER A 174 -11.29 10.16 5.96
CA SER A 174 -11.23 8.99 5.09
C SER A 174 -10.08 9.09 4.06
N PRO A 175 -9.58 7.97 3.53
CA PRO A 175 -8.45 7.97 2.61
C PRO A 175 -8.73 8.52 1.20
N ASP A 176 -9.97 8.82 0.87
CA ASP A 176 -10.37 9.34 -0.45
C ASP A 176 -9.55 10.57 -0.88
N LYS A 177 -8.92 10.50 -2.03
CA LYS A 177 -8.07 11.57 -2.57
C LYS A 177 -8.92 12.64 -3.29
N LYS A 178 -9.54 13.54 -2.54
CA LYS A 178 -10.38 14.61 -3.09
C LYS A 178 -9.92 15.99 -2.60
N LEU A 179 -10.13 17.02 -3.40
CA LEU A 179 -9.82 18.41 -3.03
C LEU A 179 -10.54 18.82 -1.73
N LEU A 180 -11.77 18.32 -1.54
CA LEU A 180 -12.55 18.53 -0.32
C LEU A 180 -11.80 18.04 0.91
N ARG A 181 -11.14 16.86 0.85
CA ARG A 181 -10.34 16.34 1.97
C ARG A 181 -9.23 17.32 2.35
N LYS A 182 -8.51 17.89 1.36
CA LYS A 182 -7.43 18.84 1.67
C LYS A 182 -7.94 20.09 2.39
N TYR A 183 -9.12 20.54 2.04
CA TYR A 183 -9.80 21.63 2.73
C TYR A 183 -10.19 21.21 4.16
N GLN A 184 -10.74 20.00 4.34
CA GLN A 184 -11.08 19.45 5.65
C GLN A 184 -9.85 19.30 6.56
N GLU A 185 -8.70 18.85 6.00
CA GLU A 185 -7.41 18.80 6.73
C GLU A 185 -7.06 20.17 7.31
N LEU A 186 -7.21 21.23 6.51
CA LEU A 186 -6.89 22.59 6.94
C LEU A 186 -7.81 23.04 8.08
N VAL A 187 -9.13 22.86 7.93
CA VAL A 187 -10.13 23.27 8.94
C VAL A 187 -9.91 22.53 10.26
N LEU A 188 -9.70 21.19 10.18
CA LEU A 188 -9.49 20.38 11.37
C LEU A 188 -8.14 20.66 12.03
N ALA A 189 -7.09 20.95 11.25
CA ALA A 189 -5.79 21.33 11.80
C ALA A 189 -5.87 22.65 12.57
N LEU A 190 -6.63 23.63 12.08
CA LEU A 190 -6.87 24.90 12.80
C LEU A 190 -7.61 24.66 14.13
N GLU A 191 -8.63 23.81 14.12
CA GLU A 191 -9.39 23.48 15.33
C GLU A 191 -8.55 22.69 16.33
N LEU A 192 -7.71 21.75 15.83
CA LEU A 192 -6.77 20.99 16.64
C LEU A 192 -5.81 21.94 17.40
N GLU A 193 -5.20 22.88 16.67
CA GLU A 193 -4.26 23.86 17.22
C GLU A 193 -4.92 24.86 18.18
N ARG A 194 -6.23 25.04 18.06
CA ARG A 194 -6.99 25.87 19.02
C ARG A 194 -7.24 25.12 20.33
N LYS A 195 -7.34 23.78 20.28
CA LYS A 195 -7.68 22.93 21.44
C LYS A 195 -6.48 22.39 22.20
N TYR A 196 -5.41 22.10 21.50
CA TYR A 196 -4.24 21.38 22.04
C TYR A 196 -2.98 22.17 21.79
N ASP A 197 -2.05 22.11 22.74
CA ASP A 197 -0.74 22.74 22.55
C ASP A 197 0.13 21.91 21.56
N LYS A 198 1.24 22.48 21.16
CA LYS A 198 2.13 21.86 20.16
C LYS A 198 2.68 20.50 20.61
N ASP A 199 2.99 20.39 21.88
CA ASP A 199 3.54 19.16 22.45
C ASP A 199 2.49 18.03 22.44
N ASP A 200 1.24 18.37 22.77
CA ASP A 200 0.10 17.45 22.67
C ASP A 200 -0.10 16.94 21.23
N ILE A 201 -0.02 17.86 20.27
CA ILE A 201 -0.18 17.53 18.83
C ILE A 201 0.96 16.61 18.36
N LEU A 202 2.20 16.93 18.74
CA LEU A 202 3.38 16.11 18.39
C LEU A 202 3.30 14.72 19.03
N GLU A 203 2.87 14.66 20.30
CA GLU A 203 2.63 13.40 21.01
C GLU A 203 1.64 12.50 20.26
N MET A 204 0.47 13.06 19.92
CA MET A 204 -0.56 12.35 19.15
C MET A 204 -0.03 11.89 17.79
N TYR A 205 0.70 12.76 17.10
CA TYR A 205 1.30 12.47 15.78
C TYR A 205 2.26 11.26 15.85
N LEU A 206 3.21 11.29 16.79
CA LEU A 206 4.21 10.23 16.94
C LEU A 206 3.58 8.90 17.36
N ASN A 207 2.48 8.93 18.11
CA ASN A 207 1.77 7.73 18.55
C ASN A 207 0.79 7.17 17.50
N THR A 208 0.49 7.93 16.43
CA THR A 208 -0.47 7.48 15.40
C THR A 208 0.15 7.31 14.01
N THR A 209 1.42 7.67 13.86
CA THR A 209 2.13 7.54 12.58
C THR A 209 2.45 6.07 12.31
N TYR A 210 2.24 5.65 11.06
CA TYR A 210 2.62 4.32 10.57
C TYR A 210 4.07 4.31 10.11
N PHE A 211 4.84 3.35 10.57
CA PHE A 211 6.29 3.22 10.34
C PHE A 211 6.68 2.05 9.42
N GLY A 212 5.72 1.30 8.90
CA GLY A 212 6.01 0.08 8.16
C GLY A 212 6.06 -1.15 9.08
N GLU A 213 6.16 -2.34 8.50
CA GLU A 213 6.24 -3.62 9.22
C GLU A 213 5.10 -3.83 10.23
N GLY A 214 3.94 -3.24 9.98
CA GLY A 214 2.79 -3.28 10.90
C GLY A 214 2.91 -2.35 12.10
N ALA A 215 3.99 -1.59 12.24
CA ALA A 215 4.23 -0.74 13.41
C ALA A 215 3.44 0.58 13.31
N VAL A 216 2.54 0.82 14.24
CA VAL A 216 1.79 2.09 14.38
C VAL A 216 2.19 2.74 15.71
N GLY A 217 2.79 3.90 15.60
CA GLY A 217 3.33 4.65 16.74
C GLY A 217 4.81 4.39 16.96
N ILE A 218 5.48 5.38 17.54
CA ILE A 218 6.93 5.39 17.74
C ILE A 218 7.41 4.27 18.67
N GLN A 219 6.60 3.89 19.67
CA GLN A 219 6.95 2.80 20.59
C GLN A 219 6.98 1.46 19.87
N ASP A 220 5.97 1.20 19.03
CA ASP A 220 5.89 -0.05 18.26
C ASP A 220 7.01 -0.09 17.20
N ALA A 221 7.32 1.06 16.60
CA ALA A 221 8.44 1.16 15.66
C ALA A 221 9.79 0.86 16.35
N ALA A 222 10.03 1.42 17.53
CA ALA A 222 11.26 1.17 18.28
C ALA A 222 11.41 -0.32 18.65
N ARG A 223 10.32 -0.96 19.06
CA ARG A 223 10.29 -2.40 19.34
C ARG A 223 10.50 -3.22 18.06
N ARG A 224 9.77 -2.89 17.01
CA ARG A 224 9.73 -3.66 15.75
C ARG A 224 11.09 -3.68 15.06
N TYR A 225 11.79 -2.53 15.04
CA TYR A 225 13.05 -2.40 14.30
C TYR A 225 14.27 -2.71 15.16
N PHE A 226 14.24 -2.36 16.44
CA PHE A 226 15.44 -2.37 17.31
C PHE A 226 15.29 -3.17 18.61
N SER A 227 14.11 -3.74 18.89
CA SER A 227 13.78 -4.39 20.18
C SER A 227 14.05 -3.48 21.38
N LYS A 228 13.79 -2.16 21.22
CA LYS A 228 14.02 -1.12 22.23
C LYS A 228 12.74 -0.41 22.63
N THR A 229 12.78 0.30 23.76
CA THR A 229 11.71 1.29 24.03
C THR A 229 11.99 2.57 23.23
N ALA A 230 10.96 3.35 22.94
CA ALA A 230 11.13 4.61 22.21
C ALA A 230 11.98 5.62 22.99
N ALA A 231 12.01 5.50 24.31
CA ALA A 231 12.86 6.33 25.19
C ALA A 231 14.37 6.08 25.00
N ASP A 232 14.73 4.89 24.52
CA ASP A 232 16.12 4.46 24.36
C ASP A 232 16.65 4.64 22.94
N LEU A 233 15.86 5.26 22.05
CA LEU A 233 16.28 5.50 20.67
C LEU A 233 17.50 6.43 20.62
N THR A 234 18.52 6.01 19.90
CA THR A 234 19.70 6.84 19.60
C THR A 234 19.36 7.92 18.57
N LEU A 235 20.25 8.89 18.38
CA LEU A 235 20.13 9.90 17.34
C LEU A 235 20.05 9.26 15.94
N ALA A 236 20.88 8.25 15.67
CA ALA A 236 20.89 7.54 14.37
C ALA A 236 19.58 6.80 14.11
N GLU A 237 19.07 6.06 15.12
CA GLU A 237 17.80 5.32 15.03
C GLU A 237 16.61 6.27 14.88
N SER A 238 16.59 7.38 15.63
CA SER A 238 15.54 8.41 15.52
C SER A 238 15.50 9.02 14.12
N ALA A 239 16.68 9.32 13.54
CA ALA A 239 16.79 9.85 12.18
C ALA A 239 16.35 8.79 11.14
N LEU A 240 16.67 7.52 11.36
CA LEU A 240 16.21 6.43 10.47
C LEU A 240 14.68 6.33 10.49
N LEU A 241 14.06 6.26 11.68
CA LEU A 241 12.59 6.17 11.79
C LEU A 241 11.90 7.39 11.15
N ALA A 242 12.41 8.59 11.37
CA ALA A 242 11.87 9.79 10.73
C ALA A 242 12.02 9.74 9.20
N GLY A 243 13.06 9.05 8.70
CA GLY A 243 13.32 8.88 7.27
C GLY A 243 12.35 7.98 6.55
N ILE A 244 11.90 6.92 7.19
CA ILE A 244 11.06 5.90 6.55
C ILE A 244 9.58 6.28 6.42
N ILE A 245 9.07 7.22 7.22
CA ILE A 245 7.63 7.59 7.26
C ILE A 245 7.06 7.90 5.87
N ARG A 246 7.86 8.48 4.99
CA ARG A 246 7.39 8.92 3.66
C ARG A 246 6.91 7.74 2.79
N SER A 247 7.60 6.61 2.89
CA SER A 247 7.29 5.39 2.13
C SER A 247 7.70 4.18 2.99
N PRO A 248 6.92 3.83 4.00
CA PRO A 248 7.37 2.90 5.04
C PRO A 248 7.77 1.52 4.52
N SER A 249 7.04 0.91 3.58
CA SER A 249 7.42 -0.37 2.99
C SER A 249 8.66 -0.25 2.10
N ALA A 250 8.68 0.72 1.19
CA ALA A 250 9.81 0.88 0.25
C ALA A 250 11.12 1.22 0.95
N LEU A 251 11.04 1.92 2.09
CA LEU A 251 12.19 2.35 2.88
C LEU A 251 12.37 1.54 4.18
N SER A 252 11.62 0.44 4.33
CA SER A 252 11.81 -0.44 5.49
C SER A 252 13.25 -0.97 5.51
N PRO A 253 13.99 -0.82 6.61
CA PRO A 253 15.33 -1.43 6.69
C PRO A 253 15.30 -2.94 6.82
N ILE A 254 14.11 -3.56 7.04
CA ILE A 254 13.94 -5.02 7.13
C ILE A 254 13.54 -5.59 5.76
N SER A 255 12.45 -5.10 5.16
CA SER A 255 11.85 -5.67 3.95
C SER A 255 12.03 -4.81 2.69
N GLY A 256 12.45 -3.55 2.85
CA GLY A 256 12.59 -2.58 1.76
C GLY A 256 14.05 -2.30 1.36
N ASP A 257 14.31 -1.10 0.86
CA ASP A 257 15.66 -0.67 0.43
C ASP A 257 16.43 -0.04 1.60
N LEU A 258 17.20 -0.84 2.31
CA LEU A 258 18.06 -0.40 3.42
C LEU A 258 19.00 0.75 2.98
N LYS A 259 19.57 0.67 1.78
CA LYS A 259 20.52 1.70 1.29
C LYS A 259 19.80 3.05 1.11
N ALA A 260 18.58 3.03 0.59
CA ALA A 260 17.77 4.25 0.46
C ALA A 260 17.34 4.78 1.84
N ALA A 261 17.00 3.90 2.78
CA ALA A 261 16.68 4.27 4.17
C ALA A 261 17.86 4.96 4.86
N LEU A 262 19.07 4.41 4.73
CA LEU A 262 20.29 5.00 5.30
C LEU A 262 20.62 6.37 4.66
N LYS A 263 20.43 6.53 3.35
CA LYS A 263 20.57 7.83 2.69
C LYS A 263 19.58 8.86 3.26
N ARG A 264 18.37 8.44 3.57
CA ARG A 264 17.38 9.36 4.16
C ARG A 264 17.72 9.68 5.61
N LYS A 265 18.24 8.72 6.39
CA LYS A 265 18.79 8.97 7.73
C LYS A 265 19.82 10.10 7.66
N ASP A 266 20.79 10.00 6.74
CA ASP A 266 21.85 10.97 6.58
C ASP A 266 21.31 12.36 6.17
N LEU A 267 20.30 12.40 5.32
CA LEU A 267 19.61 13.65 4.96
C LEU A 267 18.97 14.29 6.20
N ILE A 268 18.31 13.50 7.06
CA ILE A 268 17.67 14.03 8.28
C ILE A 268 18.73 14.56 9.25
N LEU A 269 19.83 13.83 9.46
CA LEU A 269 20.93 14.30 10.29
C LEU A 269 21.49 15.63 9.77
N GLN A 270 21.58 15.78 8.45
CA GLN A 270 22.00 17.06 7.84
C GLN A 270 20.97 18.16 8.11
N LEU A 271 19.66 17.88 7.98
CA LEU A 271 18.60 18.85 8.28
C LEU A 271 18.59 19.26 9.75
N MET A 272 18.79 18.30 10.67
CA MET A 272 18.89 18.60 12.11
C MET A 272 20.05 19.52 12.42
N LYS A 273 21.19 19.29 11.77
CA LYS A 273 22.38 20.14 11.92
C LYS A 273 22.13 21.55 11.35
N ASP A 274 21.54 21.64 10.15
CA ASP A 274 21.25 22.92 9.50
C ASP A 274 20.23 23.75 10.31
N GLN A 275 19.36 23.07 11.04
CA GLN A 275 18.36 23.68 11.95
C GLN A 275 18.92 23.89 13.36
N LYS A 276 20.19 23.55 13.61
CA LYS A 276 20.93 23.75 14.89
C LYS A 276 20.41 22.88 16.05
N TYR A 277 19.78 21.75 15.75
CA TYR A 277 19.37 20.77 16.77
C TYR A 277 20.56 19.91 17.22
N ILE A 278 21.53 19.68 16.32
CA ILE A 278 22.74 18.89 16.62
C ILE A 278 23.98 19.60 16.09
N THR A 279 25.15 19.24 16.64
CA THR A 279 26.46 19.77 16.16
C THR A 279 26.93 18.96 14.95
N GLU A 280 27.98 19.46 14.28
CA GLU A 280 28.64 18.74 13.19
C GLU A 280 29.24 17.41 13.69
N GLU A 281 29.84 17.40 14.91
CA GLU A 281 30.42 16.21 15.51
C GLU A 281 29.35 15.15 15.78
N GLN A 282 28.19 15.54 16.35
CA GLN A 282 27.06 14.63 16.59
C GLN A 282 26.53 14.03 15.27
N LYS A 283 26.42 14.86 14.22
CA LYS A 283 26.01 14.40 12.90
C LYS A 283 26.97 13.33 12.37
N ILE A 284 28.28 13.64 12.35
CA ILE A 284 29.30 12.72 11.81
C ILE A 284 29.32 11.41 12.60
N LYS A 285 29.19 11.50 13.93
CA LYS A 285 29.10 10.29 14.78
C LYS A 285 27.88 9.45 14.39
N ALA A 286 26.68 10.05 14.37
CA ALA A 286 25.44 9.35 14.06
C ALA A 286 25.39 8.79 12.62
N GLN A 287 26.10 9.40 11.67
CA GLN A 287 26.23 8.87 10.31
C GLN A 287 27.05 7.57 10.28
N LYS A 288 28.09 7.49 11.15
CA LYS A 288 28.97 6.32 11.26
C LYS A 288 28.44 5.24 12.18
N ASP A 289 27.55 5.59 13.10
CA ASP A 289 26.96 4.63 14.04
C ASP A 289 26.29 3.48 13.28
N GLU A 290 26.73 2.28 13.56
CA GLU A 290 26.14 1.06 13.02
C GLU A 290 24.77 0.86 13.66
N ILE A 291 23.73 0.82 12.87
CA ILE A 291 22.37 0.59 13.34
C ILE A 291 22.13 -0.91 13.41
N GLU A 292 22.06 -1.41 14.61
CA GLU A 292 21.77 -2.82 14.87
C GLU A 292 20.26 -3.05 14.74
N LEU A 293 19.87 -3.64 13.62
CA LEU A 293 18.48 -4.06 13.41
C LEU A 293 18.27 -5.37 14.17
N ASN A 294 17.32 -5.36 15.07
CA ASN A 294 16.96 -6.51 15.87
C ASN A 294 15.42 -6.68 15.83
N PRO A 295 14.91 -7.10 14.66
CA PRO A 295 13.46 -7.12 14.44
C PRO A 295 12.76 -8.13 15.33
N THR A 296 11.82 -7.65 16.14
CA THR A 296 10.94 -8.52 16.90
C THR A 296 9.98 -9.23 15.95
N GLU A 297 9.93 -10.54 16.01
CA GLU A 297 8.96 -11.30 15.25
C GLU A 297 7.54 -11.00 15.74
N LYS A 298 6.62 -10.86 14.81
CA LYS A 298 5.21 -10.75 15.13
C LYS A 298 4.67 -12.15 15.43
N ASP A 299 4.12 -12.34 16.62
CA ASP A 299 3.40 -13.58 16.97
C ASP A 299 2.14 -13.66 16.08
N ILE A 300 2.29 -14.31 14.92
CA ILE A 300 1.19 -14.49 13.97
C ILE A 300 0.53 -15.84 14.27
N ASN A 301 -0.29 -15.85 15.30
CA ASN A 301 -1.08 -17.03 15.68
C ASN A 301 -2.53 -16.85 15.15
N GLU A 302 -2.65 -16.59 13.84
CA GLU A 302 -3.92 -16.22 13.20
C GLU A 302 -4.21 -17.13 12.00
N GLU A 303 -5.48 -17.36 11.74
CA GLU A 303 -5.96 -18.21 10.65
C GLU A 303 -5.74 -17.52 9.28
N ALA A 304 -5.43 -18.30 8.25
CA ALA A 304 -5.35 -17.87 6.85
C ALA A 304 -4.35 -16.71 6.59
N VAL A 305 -3.18 -16.71 7.23
CA VAL A 305 -2.18 -15.62 7.16
C VAL A 305 -1.83 -15.24 5.71
N HIS A 306 -1.52 -16.22 4.85
CA HIS A 306 -1.16 -15.95 3.44
C HIS A 306 -2.27 -15.22 2.68
N PHE A 307 -3.54 -15.60 2.93
CA PHE A 307 -4.69 -14.95 2.32
C PHE A 307 -4.83 -13.51 2.86
N ALA A 308 -4.70 -13.34 4.17
CA ALA A 308 -4.76 -12.01 4.80
C ALA A 308 -3.70 -11.06 4.25
N LEU A 309 -2.45 -11.54 4.07
CA LEU A 309 -1.36 -10.75 3.50
C LEU A 309 -1.62 -10.42 2.01
N MET A 310 -2.20 -11.35 1.25
CA MET A 310 -2.62 -11.07 -0.13
C MET A 310 -3.67 -9.95 -0.18
N ILE A 311 -4.66 -9.98 0.70
CA ILE A 311 -5.68 -8.91 0.80
C ILE A 311 -5.00 -7.58 1.21
N GLN A 312 -4.04 -7.63 2.14
CA GLN A 312 -3.24 -6.45 2.51
C GLN A 312 -2.57 -5.82 1.29
N ASP A 313 -1.89 -6.63 0.47
CA ASP A 313 -1.18 -6.15 -0.72
C ASP A 313 -2.15 -5.52 -1.73
N MET A 314 -3.31 -6.15 -1.95
CA MET A 314 -4.36 -5.60 -2.83
C MET A 314 -4.87 -4.24 -2.33
N LEU A 315 -5.11 -4.12 -1.02
CA LEU A 315 -5.55 -2.86 -0.42
C LEU A 315 -4.46 -1.79 -0.54
N ILE A 316 -3.20 -2.16 -0.31
CA ILE A 316 -2.05 -1.26 -0.41
C ILE A 316 -1.89 -0.75 -1.86
N GLU A 317 -2.04 -1.64 -2.83
CA GLU A 317 -1.96 -1.27 -4.27
C GLU A 317 -3.06 -0.27 -4.64
N GLU A 318 -4.27 -0.46 -4.15
CA GLU A 318 -5.42 0.39 -4.49
C GLU A 318 -5.41 1.74 -3.74
N TYR A 319 -5.14 1.74 -2.44
CA TYR A 319 -5.29 2.92 -1.58
C TYR A 319 -3.97 3.52 -1.09
N GLY A 320 -2.88 2.77 -1.15
CA GLY A 320 -1.60 3.14 -0.58
C GLY A 320 -1.46 2.71 0.88
N GLU A 321 -0.29 2.23 1.24
CA GLU A 321 0.00 1.60 2.54
C GLU A 321 -0.38 2.48 3.74
N ARG A 322 0.04 3.75 3.73
CA ARG A 322 -0.21 4.69 4.83
C ARG A 322 -1.71 4.94 5.02
N ASP A 323 -2.47 5.03 3.93
CA ASP A 323 -3.90 5.28 3.99
C ASP A 323 -4.65 4.02 4.47
N VAL A 324 -4.22 2.82 4.05
CA VAL A 324 -4.77 1.53 4.52
C VAL A 324 -4.53 1.35 6.03
N ALA A 325 -3.30 1.57 6.50
CA ALA A 325 -2.94 1.41 7.91
C ALA A 325 -3.76 2.29 8.86
N ASN A 326 -4.28 3.41 8.35
CA ASN A 326 -5.07 4.36 9.13
C ASN A 326 -6.56 4.38 8.77
N ALA A 327 -7.02 3.48 7.89
CA ALA A 327 -8.40 3.55 7.37
C ALA A 327 -9.47 3.03 8.34
N GLY A 328 -9.14 2.06 9.18
CA GLY A 328 -10.12 1.37 10.01
C GLY A 328 -11.14 0.61 9.16
N PHE A 329 -10.69 0.00 8.06
CA PHE A 329 -11.58 -0.73 7.15
C PHE A 329 -12.11 -2.01 7.80
N VAL A 330 -13.35 -2.36 7.50
CA VAL A 330 -13.90 -3.71 7.68
C VAL A 330 -14.06 -4.30 6.29
N VAL A 331 -13.27 -5.32 5.99
CA VAL A 331 -13.15 -5.91 4.64
C VAL A 331 -13.78 -7.28 4.64
N LYS A 332 -14.94 -7.42 3.98
CA LYS A 332 -15.56 -8.72 3.76
C LYS A 332 -14.85 -9.42 2.60
N THR A 333 -14.30 -10.60 2.88
CA THR A 333 -13.58 -11.41 1.90
C THR A 333 -14.41 -12.60 1.44
N THR A 334 -13.88 -13.34 0.47
CA THR A 334 -14.54 -14.54 -0.08
C THR A 334 -14.13 -15.82 0.64
N ILE A 335 -13.15 -15.78 1.56
CA ILE A 335 -12.61 -16.96 2.21
C ILE A 335 -13.68 -17.69 3.05
N ASP A 336 -13.65 -19.02 3.03
CA ASP A 336 -14.45 -19.89 3.90
C ASP A 336 -13.49 -20.51 4.92
N LEU A 337 -13.60 -20.12 6.18
CA LEU A 337 -12.66 -20.53 7.23
C LEU A 337 -12.71 -22.02 7.51
N ASP A 338 -13.88 -22.66 7.42
CA ASP A 338 -14.01 -24.11 7.62
C ASP A 338 -13.31 -24.88 6.49
N LEU A 339 -13.45 -24.40 5.27
CA LEU A 339 -12.77 -24.99 4.11
C LEU A 339 -11.26 -24.73 4.19
N GLN A 340 -10.85 -23.52 4.59
CA GLN A 340 -9.44 -23.15 4.80
C GLN A 340 -8.76 -24.08 5.79
N LYS A 341 -9.38 -24.35 6.94
CA LYS A 341 -8.87 -25.24 7.97
C LYS A 341 -8.69 -26.66 7.44
N LYS A 342 -9.72 -27.21 6.78
CA LYS A 342 -9.66 -28.55 6.18
C LYS A 342 -8.53 -28.66 5.14
N ALA A 343 -8.37 -27.63 4.31
CA ALA A 343 -7.30 -27.60 3.31
C ALA A 343 -5.92 -27.56 3.98
N GLN A 344 -5.76 -26.74 5.02
CA GLN A 344 -4.52 -26.66 5.80
C GLN A 344 -4.13 -28.01 6.41
N GLU A 345 -5.09 -28.68 7.04
CA GLU A 345 -4.90 -30.02 7.62
C GLU A 345 -4.51 -31.04 6.53
N ALA A 346 -5.17 -31.01 5.38
CA ALA A 346 -4.89 -31.92 4.27
C ALA A 346 -3.51 -31.70 3.66
N VAL A 347 -3.10 -30.44 3.48
CA VAL A 347 -1.76 -30.10 2.95
C VAL A 347 -0.69 -30.55 3.95
N ALA A 348 -0.86 -30.22 5.23
CA ALA A 348 0.12 -30.59 6.29
C ALA A 348 0.28 -32.12 6.36
N ALA A 349 -0.82 -32.86 6.37
CA ALA A 349 -0.79 -34.33 6.40
C ALA A 349 -0.10 -34.91 5.15
N GLN A 350 -0.34 -34.32 3.98
CA GLN A 350 0.29 -34.78 2.73
C GLN A 350 1.80 -34.50 2.71
N VAL A 351 2.22 -33.32 3.16
CA VAL A 351 3.65 -32.95 3.26
C VAL A 351 4.35 -33.92 4.21
N GLN A 352 3.75 -34.19 5.39
CA GLN A 352 4.29 -35.13 6.35
C GLN A 352 4.43 -36.55 5.74
N ARG A 353 3.40 -37.02 5.04
CA ARG A 353 3.41 -38.35 4.37
C ARG A 353 4.52 -38.46 3.32
N LEU A 354 4.85 -37.35 2.64
CA LEU A 354 5.84 -37.34 1.56
C LEU A 354 7.24 -36.86 2.01
N ALA A 355 7.45 -36.68 3.30
CA ALA A 355 8.76 -36.21 3.85
C ALA A 355 9.92 -37.09 3.41
N SER A 356 9.73 -38.42 3.34
CA SER A 356 10.76 -39.38 2.85
C SER A 356 11.11 -39.17 1.37
N SER A 357 10.27 -38.45 0.61
CA SER A 357 10.52 -38.09 -0.78
C SER A 357 11.05 -36.65 -0.95
N SER A 358 11.56 -36.08 0.13
CA SER A 358 12.11 -34.70 0.16
C SER A 358 11.09 -33.62 -0.18
N VAL A 359 9.81 -33.87 0.13
CA VAL A 359 8.75 -32.86 0.02
C VAL A 359 8.72 -32.09 1.36
N SER A 360 9.03 -30.80 1.31
CA SER A 360 9.10 -29.94 2.52
C SER A 360 7.96 -28.94 2.60
N ASN A 361 7.18 -28.73 1.51
CA ASN A 361 6.09 -27.76 1.57
C ASN A 361 5.00 -28.14 0.54
N GLY A 362 3.83 -27.48 0.65
CA GLY A 362 2.70 -27.69 -0.24
C GLY A 362 1.72 -26.54 -0.17
N ALA A 363 0.89 -26.42 -1.21
CA ALA A 363 -0.11 -25.37 -1.30
C ALA A 363 -1.42 -25.91 -1.85
N ALA A 364 -2.51 -25.24 -1.52
CA ALA A 364 -3.83 -25.52 -2.08
C ALA A 364 -4.59 -24.19 -2.30
N VAL A 365 -5.24 -24.09 -3.45
CA VAL A 365 -6.14 -22.97 -3.76
C VAL A 365 -7.47 -23.57 -4.20
N VAL A 366 -8.56 -23.08 -3.64
CA VAL A 366 -9.91 -23.49 -4.03
C VAL A 366 -10.64 -22.26 -4.57
N ILE A 367 -11.15 -22.38 -5.77
CA ILE A 367 -11.86 -21.31 -6.48
C ILE A 367 -13.25 -21.83 -6.87
N ASP A 368 -14.29 -21.04 -6.65
CA ASP A 368 -15.63 -21.30 -7.18
C ASP A 368 -15.61 -21.02 -8.69
N PRO A 369 -15.81 -22.02 -9.55
CA PRO A 369 -15.73 -21.80 -10.99
C PRO A 369 -16.89 -20.96 -11.56
N THR A 370 -17.96 -20.74 -10.80
CA THR A 370 -19.11 -19.95 -11.26
C THR A 370 -18.94 -18.46 -10.99
N THR A 371 -18.26 -18.11 -9.88
CA THR A 371 -18.10 -16.71 -9.45
C THR A 371 -16.67 -16.22 -9.59
N GLY A 372 -15.67 -17.11 -9.60
CA GLY A 372 -14.26 -16.79 -9.54
C GLY A 372 -13.77 -16.48 -8.12
N GLU A 373 -14.63 -16.65 -7.11
CA GLU A 373 -14.26 -16.38 -5.71
C GLU A 373 -13.19 -17.35 -5.21
N VAL A 374 -12.12 -16.83 -4.59
CA VAL A 374 -11.10 -17.64 -3.89
C VAL A 374 -11.67 -18.01 -2.52
N LEU A 375 -11.96 -19.27 -2.35
CA LEU A 375 -12.50 -19.81 -1.10
C LEU A 375 -11.45 -20.30 -0.13
N UNK A 376 -10.09 -20.54 -0.46
CA UNK A 376 -9.02 -20.95 0.37
C UNK A 376 -7.72 -20.58 -0.30
N UNK A 377 -6.57 -20.27 0.36
CA UNK A 377 -5.29 -20.16 -0.05
C UNK A 377 -4.34 -20.61 0.98
N UNK A 378 -3.95 -21.66 1.06
CA UNK A 378 -2.99 -22.25 1.87
C UNK A 378 -1.76 -22.21 1.11
N UNK A 379 -1.07 -21.60 1.40
CA UNK A 379 0.06 -21.40 0.69
C UNK A 379 1.23 -22.08 1.19
N SER A 380 1.23 -22.46 2.34
CA SER A 380 2.28 -23.35 2.88
C SER A 380 1.63 -24.39 3.83
N HIS A 381 2.37 -25.44 4.13
CA HIS A 381 1.92 -26.44 5.09
C HIS A 381 1.85 -25.88 6.52
N ASP A 382 2.74 -24.93 6.85
CA ASP A 382 2.80 -24.21 8.14
C ASP A 382 3.47 -22.85 7.92
N TYR A 383 2.78 -21.78 8.24
CA TYR A 383 3.31 -20.40 8.12
C TYR A 383 4.50 -20.15 9.08
N ALA A 384 4.51 -20.82 10.24
CA ALA A 384 5.57 -20.67 11.23
C ALA A 384 6.88 -21.40 10.87
N ASP A 385 6.89 -22.22 9.83
CA ASP A 385 8.13 -22.85 9.33
C ASP A 385 9.11 -21.77 8.83
N GLU A 386 10.24 -21.62 9.52
CA GLU A 386 11.24 -20.58 9.24
C GLU A 386 11.87 -20.68 7.84
N GLU A 387 11.98 -21.90 7.30
CA GLU A 387 12.67 -22.14 6.03
C GLU A 387 11.76 -21.85 4.82
N ASN A 388 10.53 -22.37 4.83
CA ASN A 388 9.65 -22.36 3.65
C ASN A 388 8.24 -21.83 3.93
N GLY A 389 7.85 -21.68 5.20
CA GLY A 389 6.46 -21.36 5.58
C GLY A 389 5.96 -20.02 5.09
N ARG A 390 6.85 -19.05 4.98
CA ARG A 390 6.50 -17.69 4.55
C ARG A 390 6.38 -17.52 3.04
N ILE A 391 6.82 -18.53 2.27
CA ILE A 391 6.72 -18.51 0.80
C ILE A 391 5.29 -18.84 0.40
N ASN A 392 4.65 -17.97 -0.37
CA ASN A 392 3.35 -18.28 -0.99
C ASN A 392 3.60 -19.22 -2.18
N MET A 393 3.53 -20.52 -1.93
CA MET A 393 3.81 -21.55 -2.94
C MET A 393 2.78 -21.56 -4.08
N ALA A 394 1.59 -20.98 -3.86
CA ALA A 394 0.57 -20.89 -4.92
C ALA A 394 0.92 -19.80 -5.96
N LEU A 395 1.65 -18.75 -5.55
CA LEU A 395 2.05 -17.65 -6.43
C LEU A 395 3.53 -17.72 -6.84
N ALA A 396 4.35 -18.49 -6.13
CA ALA A 396 5.77 -18.61 -6.43
C ALA A 396 5.97 -19.22 -7.83
N PRO A 397 6.80 -18.63 -8.70
CA PRO A 397 7.10 -19.20 -10.01
C PRO A 397 7.70 -20.60 -9.88
N ARG A 398 7.08 -21.59 -10.51
CA ARG A 398 7.49 -23.00 -10.47
C ARG A 398 7.42 -23.61 -11.87
N GLN A 399 8.24 -24.61 -12.09
CA GLN A 399 8.16 -25.41 -13.31
C GLN A 399 6.85 -26.22 -13.28
N PRO A 400 5.99 -26.09 -14.31
CA PRO A 400 4.69 -26.74 -14.31
C PRO A 400 4.79 -28.27 -14.48
N GLY A 401 5.91 -28.77 -14.99
CA GLY A 401 6.07 -30.18 -15.28
C GLY A 401 5.00 -30.67 -16.24
N SER A 402 4.48 -31.87 -16.01
CA SER A 402 3.48 -32.51 -16.90
C SER A 402 2.10 -31.84 -16.84
N SER A 403 1.84 -30.96 -15.86
CA SER A 403 0.57 -30.20 -15.83
C SER A 403 0.43 -29.22 -17.00
N PHE A 404 1.53 -28.90 -17.68
CA PHE A 404 1.55 -28.07 -18.89
C PHE A 404 1.08 -28.81 -20.13
N LYS A 405 1.18 -30.15 -20.17
CA LYS A 405 0.86 -30.96 -21.38
C LYS A 405 -0.56 -30.73 -21.90
N PRO A 406 -1.62 -30.72 -21.07
CA PRO A 406 -2.97 -30.44 -21.58
C PRO A 406 -3.06 -29.12 -22.34
N ILE A 407 -2.33 -28.08 -21.92
CA ILE A 407 -2.32 -26.76 -22.57
C ILE A 407 -1.72 -26.87 -23.97
N ILE A 408 -0.56 -27.53 -24.10
CA ILE A 408 0.11 -27.74 -25.38
C ILE A 408 -0.79 -28.55 -26.34
N TYR A 409 -1.39 -29.64 -25.84
CA TYR A 409 -2.29 -30.47 -26.66
C TYR A 409 -3.55 -29.69 -27.04
N ALA A 410 -4.13 -28.90 -26.17
CA ALA A 410 -5.30 -28.08 -26.46
C ALA A 410 -4.98 -27.08 -27.59
N LYS A 411 -3.82 -26.42 -27.53
CA LYS A 411 -3.35 -25.49 -28.57
C LYS A 411 -3.17 -26.21 -29.91
N ALA A 412 -2.61 -27.43 -29.90
CA ALA A 412 -2.44 -28.25 -31.11
C ALA A 412 -3.79 -28.70 -31.69
N PHE A 413 -4.79 -29.01 -30.87
CA PHE A 413 -6.16 -29.30 -31.32
C PHE A 413 -6.82 -28.08 -31.94
N ASP A 414 -6.73 -26.93 -31.28
CA ASP A 414 -7.28 -25.66 -31.75
C ASP A 414 -6.69 -25.27 -33.12
N GLY A 415 -5.35 -25.44 -33.26
CA GLY A 415 -4.63 -25.23 -34.52
C GLY A 415 -4.89 -26.29 -35.57
N ARG A 416 -5.68 -27.31 -35.30
CA ARG A 416 -5.97 -28.46 -36.19
C ARG A 416 -4.72 -29.23 -36.61
N LEU A 417 -3.66 -29.18 -35.84
CA LEU A 417 -2.39 -29.88 -36.10
C LEU A 417 -2.50 -31.36 -35.79
N ILE A 418 -3.35 -31.74 -34.83
CA ILE A 418 -3.57 -33.10 -34.36
C ILE A 418 -5.04 -33.38 -34.09
N THR A 419 -5.36 -34.67 -34.04
CA THR A 419 -6.65 -35.18 -33.49
C THR A 419 -6.35 -36.21 -32.39
N ALA A 420 -7.35 -36.64 -31.64
CA ALA A 420 -7.18 -37.66 -30.63
C ALA A 420 -6.66 -39.01 -31.18
N SER A 421 -6.84 -39.23 -32.49
CA SER A 421 -6.42 -40.46 -33.19
C SER A 421 -5.14 -40.25 -33.99
N THR A 422 -4.56 -39.08 -33.99
CA THR A 422 -3.24 -38.84 -34.65
C THR A 422 -2.18 -39.73 -33.99
N GLN A 423 -1.35 -40.37 -34.79
CA GLN A 423 -0.20 -41.13 -34.31
C GLN A 423 0.99 -40.20 -34.08
N LEU A 424 1.61 -40.32 -32.93
CA LEU A 424 2.87 -39.66 -32.56
C LEU A 424 3.94 -40.75 -32.34
N THR A 425 5.20 -40.37 -32.51
CA THR A 425 6.35 -41.26 -32.28
C THR A 425 6.83 -41.09 -30.83
N ASP A 426 7.00 -42.21 -30.14
CA ASP A 426 7.60 -42.28 -28.79
C ASP A 426 8.89 -43.14 -28.91
N GLU A 427 9.92 -42.53 -29.48
CA GLU A 427 11.25 -43.13 -29.73
C GLU A 427 12.31 -42.15 -29.25
N GLU A 428 13.55 -42.66 -29.11
CA GLU A 428 14.66 -41.79 -28.71
C GLU A 428 14.83 -40.63 -29.70
N ILE A 429 14.93 -39.42 -29.20
CA ILE A 429 15.04 -38.20 -30.01
C ILE A 429 15.99 -37.23 -29.33
N GLU A 430 16.70 -36.45 -30.15
CA GLU A 430 17.65 -35.42 -29.68
C GLU A 430 17.34 -34.07 -30.34
N PHE A 431 17.41 -32.99 -29.55
CA PHE A 431 17.32 -31.59 -29.99
C PHE A 431 18.58 -30.86 -29.50
N GLY A 432 19.67 -30.90 -30.27
CA GLY A 432 20.96 -30.44 -29.81
C GLY A 432 21.40 -31.24 -28.57
N ASP A 433 21.68 -30.59 -27.48
CA ASP A 433 22.07 -31.23 -26.21
C ASP A 433 20.88 -31.77 -25.39
N TYR A 434 19.64 -31.49 -25.80
CA TYR A 434 18.42 -31.90 -25.07
C TYR A 434 17.96 -33.27 -25.55
N LYS A 435 18.00 -34.26 -24.64
CA LYS A 435 17.62 -35.66 -24.91
C LYS A 435 16.46 -36.03 -23.95
N PRO A 436 15.21 -35.75 -24.33
CA PRO A 436 14.07 -36.07 -23.45
C PRO A 436 13.87 -37.57 -23.30
N ARG A 437 13.41 -37.99 -22.13
CA ARG A 437 13.06 -39.37 -21.84
C ARG A 437 11.68 -39.40 -21.11
N ASN A 438 10.98 -40.51 -21.27
CA ASN A 438 9.81 -40.78 -20.46
C ASN A 438 10.23 -41.07 -19.00
N TYR A 439 9.32 -40.88 -18.06
CA TYR A 439 9.56 -41.06 -16.61
C TYR A 439 10.13 -42.48 -16.31
N ASP A 440 9.62 -43.50 -17.01
CA ASP A 440 10.04 -44.89 -16.82
C ASP A 440 11.22 -45.31 -17.72
N ASN A 441 11.81 -44.38 -18.46
CA ASN A 441 12.90 -44.60 -19.40
C ASN A 441 12.57 -45.59 -20.52
N LYS A 442 11.28 -45.83 -20.82
CA LYS A 442 10.85 -46.75 -21.89
C LYS A 442 10.27 -45.99 -23.07
N PHE A 443 10.43 -46.53 -24.24
CA PHE A 443 9.87 -46.04 -25.50
C PHE A 443 8.81 -47.04 -26.00
N ARG A 444 7.73 -46.51 -26.58
CA ARG A 444 6.54 -47.30 -26.96
C ARG A 444 6.30 -47.35 -28.48
N GLY A 445 7.20 -46.71 -29.24
CA GLY A 445 7.02 -46.63 -30.69
C GLY A 445 5.86 -45.70 -31.08
N LYS A 446 5.03 -46.14 -31.97
CA LYS A 446 3.88 -45.35 -32.43
C LYS A 446 2.72 -45.41 -31.42
N VAL A 447 2.28 -44.26 -30.93
CA VAL A 447 1.21 -44.13 -29.94
C VAL A 447 0.17 -43.10 -30.43
N LEU A 448 -1.07 -43.30 -30.06
CA LEU A 448 -2.12 -42.29 -30.35
C LEU A 448 -2.01 -41.10 -29.39
N VAL A 449 -2.36 -39.92 -29.85
CA VAL A 449 -2.43 -38.67 -29.03
C VAL A 449 -3.17 -38.91 -27.73
N ARG A 450 -4.39 -39.53 -27.78
CA ARG A 450 -5.18 -39.83 -26.58
C ARG A 450 -4.44 -40.68 -25.56
N TYR A 451 -3.66 -41.65 -26.02
CA TYR A 451 -2.85 -42.53 -25.17
C TYR A 451 -1.63 -41.79 -24.61
N ALA A 452 -0.96 -41.03 -25.45
CA ALA A 452 0.22 -40.25 -25.05
C ALA A 452 -0.09 -39.27 -23.96
N LEU A 453 -1.21 -38.52 -24.08
CA LEU A 453 -1.65 -37.53 -23.08
C LEU A 453 -2.12 -38.23 -21.78
N ALA A 454 -2.94 -39.29 -21.89
CA ALA A 454 -3.45 -40.01 -20.73
C ALA A 454 -2.35 -40.67 -19.90
N ASN A 455 -1.24 -41.07 -20.52
CA ASN A 455 -0.08 -41.69 -19.86
C ASN A 455 1.05 -40.67 -19.61
N SER A 456 0.80 -39.40 -19.89
CA SER A 456 1.73 -38.31 -19.64
C SER A 456 3.15 -38.57 -20.28
N LEU A 457 3.18 -39.16 -21.48
CA LEU A 457 4.44 -39.43 -22.16
C LEU A 457 5.17 -38.13 -22.53
N ASN A 458 6.48 -38.07 -22.29
CA ASN A 458 7.26 -36.86 -22.49
C ASN A 458 7.62 -36.65 -23.99
N ILE A 459 8.07 -37.69 -24.67
CA ILE A 459 8.54 -37.59 -26.06
C ILE A 459 7.41 -37.16 -27.01
N PRO A 460 6.22 -37.78 -26.97
CA PRO A 460 5.09 -37.28 -27.78
C PRO A 460 4.70 -35.82 -27.45
N ALA A 461 4.82 -35.41 -26.21
CA ALA A 461 4.53 -34.02 -25.83
C ALA A 461 5.53 -33.04 -26.42
N VAL A 462 6.82 -33.42 -26.47
CA VAL A 462 7.86 -32.62 -27.15
C VAL A 462 7.59 -32.52 -28.66
N HIS A 463 7.13 -33.59 -29.27
CA HIS A 463 6.73 -33.56 -30.71
C HIS A 463 5.56 -32.59 -30.93
N VAL A 464 4.54 -32.62 -30.05
CA VAL A 464 3.39 -31.72 -30.15
C VAL A 464 3.82 -30.26 -29.92
N MET A 465 4.69 -30.01 -28.94
CA MET A 465 5.26 -28.67 -28.69
C MET A 465 6.01 -28.14 -29.92
N ASN A 466 6.80 -29.00 -30.57
CA ASN A 466 7.51 -28.64 -31.80
C ASN A 466 6.55 -28.31 -32.96
N MET A 467 5.41 -29.02 -33.07
CA MET A 467 4.36 -28.73 -34.08
C MET A 467 3.67 -27.37 -33.80
N VAL A 468 3.41 -27.05 -32.54
CA VAL A 468 2.79 -25.78 -32.11
C VAL A 468 3.75 -24.61 -32.31
N GLY A 469 5.04 -24.84 -32.08
CA GLY A 469 6.09 -23.82 -32.07
C GLY A 469 6.37 -23.32 -30.65
N ILE A 470 7.64 -23.16 -30.31
CA ILE A 470 8.07 -22.79 -28.94
C ILE A 470 7.61 -21.41 -28.56
N THR A 471 7.50 -20.49 -29.53
CA THR A 471 7.02 -19.11 -29.29
C THR A 471 5.50 -19.02 -29.13
N ASP A 472 4.75 -19.97 -29.63
CA ASP A 472 3.28 -19.95 -29.70
C ASP A 472 2.62 -20.93 -28.71
N GLY A 473 3.44 -21.83 -28.10
CA GLY A 473 3.01 -22.85 -27.15
C GLY A 473 3.00 -22.46 -25.68
#